data_eb3f964593601dc5c2fbf2bb20019cb9
#
_entry.id   eb3f964593601dc5c2fbf2bb20019cb9
#
_cell.length_a   1.000
_cell.length_b   1.000
_cell.length_c   1.000
_cell.angle_alpha   90.00
_cell.angle_beta   90.00
_cell.angle_gamma   90.00
#
_symmetry.space_group_name_H-M   'P 1'
#
loop_
_entity.id
_entity.type
_entity.pdbx_description
1 polymer ?
#
loop_
_entity_poly.entity_id
_entity_poly.type
_entity_poly.pdbx_seq_one_letter_code
_entity_poly.pdbx_strand_id
1 'polypeptide(L)'
;SAVNIGLDILFVMAFKWGVAGAAIATGLSQCVGGLLPFIYFLRPNNSLLRFVKTKIEFRPVIDASANGASELVSNVTASIVGMLYNYQLLKYAGEDGVAAYGTLMYVEFIFISVFIGYAIGSAPIISYHFGADNHAELKNMLKKSLILMSLAGAAMLIISEALAFPLAHIFVG
;
A
#
# COMPACT_ATOMS: atom_id res chain seq x y z
N SER A 1 8.05 -6.68 4.31
CA SER A 1 9.48 -6.52 4.03
C SER A 1 10.21 -7.84 4.26
N ALA A 2 11.40 -8.04 3.63
CA ALA A 2 12.21 -9.26 3.83
C ALA A 2 12.52 -9.51 5.31
N VAL A 3 12.76 -8.43 6.07
CA VAL A 3 12.98 -8.50 7.53
C VAL A 3 11.75 -9.06 8.26
N ASN A 4 10.56 -8.65 7.88
CA ASN A 4 9.33 -9.16 8.50
C ASN A 4 9.16 -10.66 8.25
N ILE A 5 9.35 -11.10 7.00
CA ILE A 5 9.26 -12.52 6.65
C ILE A 5 10.27 -13.35 7.46
N GLY A 6 11.54 -12.88 7.57
CA GLY A 6 12.57 -13.56 8.36
C GLY A 6 12.22 -13.65 9.84
N LEU A 7 11.69 -12.57 10.42
CA LEU A 7 11.28 -12.54 11.83
C LEU A 7 9.99 -13.36 12.08
N ASP A 8 9.06 -13.40 11.12
CA ASP A 8 7.87 -14.25 11.21
C ASP A 8 8.25 -15.73 11.25
N ILE A 9 9.15 -16.16 10.36
CA ILE A 9 9.67 -17.53 10.38
C ILE A 9 10.32 -17.83 11.74
N LEU A 10 11.12 -16.91 12.27
CA LEU A 10 11.81 -17.11 13.54
C LEU A 10 10.85 -17.16 14.73
N PHE A 11 9.95 -16.18 14.86
CA PHE A 11 9.11 -16.05 16.06
C PHE A 11 7.88 -16.95 16.01
N VAL A 12 7.27 -17.14 14.83
CA VAL A 12 6.06 -17.95 14.70
C VAL A 12 6.41 -19.44 14.53
N MET A 13 7.37 -19.76 13.64
CA MET A 13 7.70 -21.16 13.33
C MET A 13 8.71 -21.75 14.30
N ALA A 14 9.85 -21.06 14.58
CA ALA A 14 10.90 -21.60 15.44
C ALA A 14 10.56 -21.46 16.93
N PHE A 15 10.16 -20.29 17.39
CA PHE A 15 9.82 -20.05 18.81
C PHE A 15 8.37 -20.38 19.18
N LYS A 16 7.49 -20.60 18.17
CA LYS A 16 6.08 -20.95 18.34
C LYS A 16 5.29 -19.93 19.19
N TRP A 17 5.64 -18.65 19.09
CA TRP A 17 4.96 -17.58 19.82
C TRP A 17 3.58 -17.22 19.24
N GLY A 18 3.16 -17.86 18.14
CA GLY A 18 1.85 -17.65 17.53
C GLY A 18 1.63 -16.18 17.12
N VAL A 19 0.42 -15.67 17.42
CA VAL A 19 0.01 -14.29 17.05
C VAL A 19 0.89 -13.23 17.70
N ALA A 20 1.35 -13.44 18.93
CA ALA A 20 2.25 -12.50 19.61
C ALA A 20 3.60 -12.40 18.88
N GLY A 21 4.13 -13.53 18.37
CA GLY A 21 5.35 -13.56 17.56
C GLY A 21 5.20 -12.76 16.27
N ALA A 22 4.09 -12.91 15.56
CA ALA A 22 3.80 -12.15 14.35
C ALA A 22 3.67 -10.64 14.61
N ALA A 23 3.03 -10.24 15.71
CA ALA A 23 2.91 -8.84 16.08
C ALA A 23 4.28 -8.20 16.39
N ILE A 24 5.14 -8.91 17.13
CA ILE A 24 6.51 -8.46 17.44
C ILE A 24 7.36 -8.38 16.16
N ALA A 25 7.28 -9.39 15.28
CA ALA A 25 7.98 -9.39 13.99
C ALA A 25 7.61 -8.18 13.14
N THR A 26 6.32 -7.87 13.07
CA THR A 26 5.80 -6.69 12.36
C THR A 26 6.34 -5.39 12.97
N GLY A 27 6.25 -5.23 14.29
CA GLY A 27 6.75 -4.04 14.97
C GLY A 27 8.26 -3.84 14.77
N LEU A 28 9.07 -4.89 14.93
CA LEU A 28 10.50 -4.82 14.72
C LEU A 28 10.87 -4.51 13.27
N SER A 29 10.16 -5.09 12.29
CA SER A 29 10.42 -4.81 10.87
C SER A 29 10.11 -3.36 10.49
N GLN A 30 9.07 -2.77 11.09
CA GLN A 30 8.75 -1.35 10.92
C GLN A 30 9.80 -0.45 11.57
N CYS A 31 10.29 -0.80 12.76
CA CYS A 31 11.39 -0.09 13.41
C CYS A 31 12.65 -0.11 12.54
N VAL A 32 13.03 -1.25 11.99
CA VAL A 32 14.18 -1.36 11.08
C VAL A 32 13.96 -0.51 9.83
N GLY A 33 12.76 -0.59 9.23
CA GLY A 33 12.40 0.20 8.04
C GLY A 33 12.45 1.72 8.27
N GLY A 34 12.12 2.19 9.47
CA GLY A 34 12.21 3.61 9.84
C GLY A 34 13.61 4.06 10.26
N LEU A 35 14.33 3.21 11.02
CA LEU A 35 15.68 3.55 11.53
C LEU A 35 16.74 3.57 10.42
N LEU A 36 16.66 2.71 9.42
CA LEU A 36 17.64 2.69 8.34
C LEU A 36 17.74 4.02 7.57
N PRO A 37 16.64 4.60 7.07
CA PRO A 37 16.68 5.92 6.43
C PRO A 37 17.13 7.01 7.42
N PHE A 38 16.68 6.95 8.67
CA PHE A 38 17.06 7.92 9.69
C PHE A 38 18.58 7.94 9.93
N ILE A 39 19.20 6.76 10.10
CA ILE A 39 20.63 6.61 10.25
C ILE A 39 21.38 7.10 8.98
N TYR A 40 20.85 6.78 7.80
CA TYR A 40 21.43 7.22 6.53
C TYR A 40 21.51 8.75 6.45
N PHE A 41 20.46 9.48 6.82
CA PHE A 41 20.45 10.94 6.77
C PHE A 41 21.20 11.62 7.92
N LEU A 42 21.46 10.90 9.03
CA LEU A 42 22.33 11.39 10.11
C LEU A 42 23.82 11.29 9.77
N ARG A 43 24.18 10.34 8.91
CA ARG A 43 25.57 10.17 8.49
C ARG A 43 25.95 11.18 7.40
N PRO A 44 27.24 11.59 7.31
CA PRO A 44 27.74 12.35 6.18
C PRO A 44 27.48 11.56 4.88
N ASN A 45 26.67 12.09 4.00
CA ASN A 45 26.32 11.48 2.71
C ASN A 45 26.30 12.52 1.61
N ASN A 46 26.29 12.08 0.36
CA ASN A 46 26.25 12.96 -0.81
C ASN A 46 24.82 13.39 -1.19
N SER A 47 23.82 13.11 -0.34
CA SER A 47 22.43 13.52 -0.59
C SER A 47 22.27 15.04 -0.39
N LEU A 48 21.41 15.64 -1.21
CA LEU A 48 20.96 17.03 -1.03
C LEU A 48 20.07 17.18 0.21
N LEU A 49 19.45 16.09 0.70
CA LEU A 49 18.62 16.07 1.89
C LEU A 49 19.50 15.78 3.11
N ARG A 50 19.51 16.71 4.08
CA ARG A 50 20.23 16.58 5.35
C ARG A 50 19.39 17.13 6.49
N PHE A 51 19.59 16.58 7.68
CA PHE A 51 19.04 17.16 8.89
C PHE A 51 19.74 18.48 9.21
N VAL A 52 19.02 19.57 9.13
CA VAL A 52 19.49 20.91 9.47
C VAL A 52 18.60 21.52 10.55
N LYS A 53 19.20 22.34 11.43
CA LYS A 53 18.43 23.13 12.38
C LYS A 53 17.70 24.22 11.58
N THR A 54 16.39 24.13 11.51
CA THR A 54 15.54 25.12 10.85
C THR A 54 14.43 25.57 11.77
N LYS A 55 13.85 26.72 11.47
CA LYS A 55 12.61 27.17 12.12
C LYS A 55 11.44 26.43 11.49
N ILE A 56 10.47 26.01 12.32
CA ILE A 56 9.24 25.39 11.83
C ILE A 56 8.40 26.48 11.16
N GLU A 57 8.22 26.34 9.87
CA GLU A 57 7.28 27.16 9.10
C GLU A 57 5.95 26.44 9.03
N PHE A 58 4.93 27.00 9.66
CA PHE A 58 3.60 26.35 9.76
C PHE A 58 2.88 26.26 8.42
N ARG A 59 3.11 27.20 7.51
CA ARG A 59 2.43 27.24 6.23
C ARG A 59 2.68 25.99 5.36
N PRO A 60 3.93 25.56 5.09
CA PRO A 60 4.19 24.31 4.37
C PRO A 60 3.60 23.07 5.07
N VAL A 61 3.56 23.07 6.41
CA VAL A 61 2.97 21.98 7.19
C VAL A 61 1.46 21.92 7.00
N ILE A 62 0.78 23.07 7.01
CA ILE A 62 -0.66 23.14 6.77
C ILE A 62 -0.99 22.73 5.33
N ASP A 63 -0.23 23.20 4.34
CA ASP A 63 -0.42 22.88 2.94
C ASP A 63 -0.21 21.38 2.68
N ALA A 64 0.81 20.77 3.29
CA ALA A 64 1.06 19.35 3.23
C ALA A 64 -0.06 18.54 3.92
N SER A 65 -0.54 19.00 5.08
CA SER A 65 -1.63 18.37 5.81
C SER A 65 -2.96 18.45 5.04
N ALA A 66 -3.25 19.58 4.43
CA ALA A 66 -4.42 19.76 3.57
C ALA A 66 -4.38 18.85 2.35
N ASN A 67 -3.21 18.69 1.73
CA ASN A 67 -3.03 17.76 0.62
C ASN A 67 -3.20 16.29 1.05
N GLY A 68 -2.71 15.92 2.24
CA GLY A 68 -2.88 14.60 2.82
C GLY A 68 -4.28 14.30 3.34
N ALA A 69 -5.11 15.33 3.59
CA ALA A 69 -6.47 15.16 4.11
C ALA A 69 -7.38 14.37 3.16
N SER A 70 -7.19 14.48 1.85
CA SER A 70 -7.94 13.71 0.85
C SER A 70 -7.68 12.21 0.98
N GLU A 71 -6.44 11.81 1.22
CA GLU A 71 -6.05 10.42 1.45
C GLU A 71 -6.64 9.89 2.77
N LEU A 72 -6.60 10.70 3.83
CA LEU A 72 -7.21 10.35 5.11
C LEU A 72 -8.71 10.10 4.96
N VAL A 73 -9.44 11.01 4.29
CA VAL A 73 -10.89 10.85 4.05
C VAL A 73 -11.18 9.59 3.23
N SER A 74 -10.38 9.31 2.20
CA SER A 74 -10.53 8.10 1.38
C SER A 74 -10.36 6.82 2.22
N ASN A 75 -9.33 6.76 3.05
CA ASN A 75 -9.06 5.61 3.92
C ASN A 75 -10.15 5.42 4.99
N VAL A 76 -10.62 6.51 5.61
CA VAL A 76 -11.74 6.47 6.58
C VAL A 76 -13.01 5.98 5.89
N THR A 77 -13.33 6.50 4.71
CA THR A 77 -14.50 6.08 3.94
C THR A 77 -14.43 4.60 3.57
N ALA A 78 -13.29 4.13 3.07
CA ALA A 78 -13.10 2.72 2.75
C ALA A 78 -13.30 1.81 3.98
N SER A 79 -12.80 2.24 5.15
CA SER A 79 -12.97 1.51 6.41
C SER A 79 -14.45 1.44 6.84
N ILE A 80 -15.18 2.55 6.75
CA ILE A 80 -16.61 2.60 7.06
C ILE A 80 -17.42 1.72 6.11
N VAL A 81 -17.14 1.81 4.81
CA VAL A 81 -17.79 0.99 3.79
C VAL A 81 -17.52 -0.49 4.04
N GLY A 82 -16.27 -0.89 4.32
CA GLY A 82 -15.91 -2.26 4.66
C GLY A 82 -16.66 -2.77 5.90
N MET A 83 -16.79 -1.94 6.95
CA MET A 83 -17.55 -2.29 8.16
C MET A 83 -19.04 -2.50 7.85
N LEU A 84 -19.65 -1.61 7.05
CA LEU A 84 -21.03 -1.74 6.64
C LEU A 84 -21.28 -2.98 5.77
N TYR A 85 -20.36 -3.28 4.86
CA TYR A 85 -20.41 -4.51 4.05
C TYR A 85 -20.37 -5.76 4.92
N ASN A 86 -19.43 -5.85 5.86
CA ASN A 86 -19.35 -6.98 6.78
C ASN A 86 -20.63 -7.15 7.61
N TYR A 87 -21.21 -6.04 8.10
CA TYR A 87 -22.47 -6.08 8.84
C TYR A 87 -23.63 -6.60 7.96
N GLN A 88 -23.73 -6.12 6.73
CA GLN A 88 -24.77 -6.55 5.80
C GLN A 88 -24.60 -8.04 5.42
N LEU A 89 -23.40 -8.46 5.12
CA LEU A 89 -23.10 -9.85 4.77
C LEU A 89 -23.39 -10.79 5.92
N LEU A 90 -23.02 -10.43 7.15
CA LEU A 90 -23.33 -11.22 8.32
C LEU A 90 -24.86 -11.38 8.48
N LYS A 91 -25.61 -10.32 8.23
CA LYS A 91 -27.08 -10.32 8.37
C LYS A 91 -27.79 -11.17 7.30
N TYR A 92 -27.34 -11.14 6.04
CA TYR A 92 -28.05 -11.75 4.91
C TYR A 92 -27.45 -13.07 4.44
N ALA A 93 -26.14 -13.28 4.60
CA ALA A 93 -25.42 -14.45 4.13
C ALA A 93 -24.69 -15.21 5.24
N GLY A 94 -24.79 -14.75 6.50
CA GLY A 94 -24.17 -15.41 7.63
C GLY A 94 -22.64 -15.35 7.61
N GLU A 95 -22.00 -16.26 8.37
CA GLU A 95 -20.54 -16.36 8.48
C GLU A 95 -19.87 -16.74 7.17
N ASP A 96 -20.51 -17.57 6.36
CA ASP A 96 -19.99 -18.01 5.05
C ASP A 96 -19.88 -16.82 4.08
N GLY A 97 -20.85 -15.89 4.11
CA GLY A 97 -20.80 -14.69 3.31
C GLY A 97 -19.66 -13.76 3.70
N VAL A 98 -19.37 -13.64 4.99
CA VAL A 98 -18.22 -12.85 5.49
C VAL A 98 -16.90 -13.51 5.10
N ALA A 99 -16.80 -14.83 5.19
CA ALA A 99 -15.62 -15.58 4.80
C ALA A 99 -15.32 -15.45 3.29
N ALA A 100 -16.36 -15.58 2.46
CA ALA A 100 -16.24 -15.39 1.01
C ALA A 100 -15.77 -13.95 0.66
N TYR A 101 -16.36 -12.95 1.31
CA TYR A 101 -15.93 -11.55 1.13
C TYR A 101 -14.49 -11.32 1.56
N GLY A 102 -14.06 -11.90 2.68
CA GLY A 102 -12.68 -11.84 3.14
C GLY A 102 -11.70 -12.38 2.09
N THR A 103 -12.05 -13.49 1.44
CA THR A 103 -11.25 -14.05 0.33
C THR A 103 -11.16 -13.10 -0.86
N LEU A 104 -12.28 -12.49 -1.26
CA LEU A 104 -12.30 -11.50 -2.33
C LEU A 104 -11.44 -10.27 -2.00
N MET A 105 -11.46 -9.80 -0.75
CA MET A 105 -10.63 -8.68 -0.31
C MET A 105 -9.12 -8.97 -0.41
N TYR A 106 -8.68 -10.21 -0.16
CA TYR A 106 -7.27 -10.58 -0.37
C TYR A 106 -6.86 -10.50 -1.85
N VAL A 107 -7.72 -10.97 -2.75
CA VAL A 107 -7.48 -10.87 -4.20
C VAL A 107 -7.47 -9.41 -4.66
N GLU A 108 -8.45 -8.62 -4.20
CA GLU A 108 -8.53 -7.18 -4.46
C GLU A 108 -7.27 -6.46 -3.99
N PHE A 109 -6.77 -6.77 -2.80
CA PHE A 109 -5.57 -6.17 -2.24
C PHE A 109 -4.32 -6.43 -3.09
N ILE A 110 -4.19 -7.63 -3.67
CA ILE A 110 -3.10 -7.95 -4.61
C ILE A 110 -3.19 -7.04 -5.84
N PHE A 111 -4.38 -6.86 -6.41
CA PHE A 111 -4.59 -6.05 -7.60
C PHE A 111 -4.35 -4.56 -7.32
N ILE A 112 -4.90 -4.04 -6.23
CA ILE A 112 -4.68 -2.65 -5.80
C ILE A 112 -3.20 -2.37 -5.56
N SER A 113 -2.45 -3.34 -5.00
CA SER A 113 -1.01 -3.18 -4.73
C SER A 113 -0.20 -2.91 -6.00
N VAL A 114 -0.58 -3.46 -7.14
CA VAL A 114 0.07 -3.18 -8.44
C VAL A 114 -0.12 -1.71 -8.84
N PHE A 115 -1.34 -1.19 -8.72
CA PHE A 115 -1.65 0.20 -9.06
C PHE A 115 -0.99 1.19 -8.10
N ILE A 116 -1.02 0.90 -6.80
CA ILE A 116 -0.33 1.70 -5.77
C ILE A 116 1.17 1.68 -6.00
N GLY A 117 1.76 0.51 -6.29
CA GLY A 117 3.18 0.38 -6.60
C GLY A 117 3.61 1.24 -7.79
N TYR A 118 2.80 1.25 -8.84
CA TYR A 118 3.03 2.12 -10.00
C TYR A 118 2.91 3.60 -9.62
N ALA A 119 1.87 3.99 -8.89
CA ALA A 119 1.65 5.37 -8.47
C ALA A 119 2.82 5.91 -7.64
N ILE A 120 3.26 5.14 -6.65
CA ILE A 120 4.41 5.50 -5.80
C ILE A 120 5.70 5.53 -6.62
N GLY A 121 5.91 4.57 -7.52
CA GLY A 121 7.12 4.50 -8.34
C GLY A 121 7.21 5.62 -9.39
N SER A 122 6.08 6.09 -9.92
CA SER A 122 6.04 7.18 -10.90
C SER A 122 6.08 8.58 -10.26
N ALA A 123 5.67 8.72 -9.00
CA ALA A 123 5.58 10.00 -8.32
C ALA A 123 6.87 10.84 -8.34
N PRO A 124 8.09 10.29 -8.09
CA PRO A 124 9.33 11.07 -8.15
C PRO A 124 9.62 11.62 -9.54
N ILE A 125 9.31 10.85 -10.59
CA ILE A 125 9.55 11.24 -11.98
C ILE A 125 8.59 12.37 -12.37
N ILE A 126 7.32 12.24 -12.00
CA ILE A 126 6.30 13.28 -12.22
C ILE A 126 6.70 14.55 -11.50
N SER A 127 7.09 14.46 -10.23
CA SER A 127 7.51 15.60 -9.42
C SER A 127 8.73 16.31 -10.00
N TYR A 128 9.70 15.56 -10.54
CA TYR A 128 10.88 16.11 -11.19
C TYR A 128 10.49 16.93 -12.43
N HIS A 129 9.69 16.37 -13.33
CA HIS A 129 9.27 17.05 -14.57
C HIS A 129 8.32 18.21 -14.29
N PHE A 130 7.51 18.10 -13.25
CA PHE A 130 6.65 19.20 -12.79
C PHE A 130 7.50 20.38 -12.28
N GLY A 131 8.49 20.11 -11.43
CA GLY A 131 9.41 21.15 -10.91
C GLY A 131 10.32 21.75 -11.98
N ALA A 132 10.58 21.01 -13.07
CA ALA A 132 11.34 21.47 -14.22
C ALA A 132 10.48 22.16 -15.31
N ASP A 133 9.19 22.39 -15.03
CA ASP A 133 8.20 22.99 -15.97
C ASP A 133 8.11 22.29 -17.34
N ASN A 134 8.44 20.98 -17.36
CA ASN A 134 8.45 20.15 -18.57
C ASN A 134 7.07 19.54 -18.84
N HIS A 135 6.13 20.37 -19.27
CA HIS A 135 4.75 19.95 -19.56
C HIS A 135 4.64 18.94 -20.71
N ALA A 136 5.59 18.93 -21.65
CA ALA A 136 5.58 17.97 -22.76
C ALA A 136 5.77 16.54 -22.25
N GLU A 137 6.75 16.34 -21.35
CA GLU A 137 7.00 15.01 -20.77
C GLU A 137 5.92 14.61 -19.78
N LEU A 138 5.32 15.54 -19.02
CA LEU A 138 4.17 15.25 -18.18
C LEU A 138 2.98 14.70 -18.97
N LYS A 139 2.67 15.28 -20.14
CA LYS A 139 1.61 14.76 -21.02
C LYS A 139 1.97 13.38 -21.59
N ASN A 140 3.22 13.18 -21.97
CA ASN A 140 3.71 11.89 -22.45
C ASN A 140 3.61 10.80 -21.38
N MET A 141 4.01 11.12 -20.15
CA MET A 141 3.89 10.24 -18.98
C MET A 141 2.42 9.91 -18.69
N LEU A 142 1.53 10.91 -18.71
CA LEU A 142 0.10 10.68 -18.51
C LEU A 142 -0.46 9.70 -19.55
N LYS A 143 -0.15 9.90 -20.83
CA LYS A 143 -0.60 9.00 -21.90
C LYS A 143 -0.07 7.58 -21.71
N LYS A 144 1.22 7.43 -21.41
CA LYS A 144 1.83 6.12 -21.16
C LYS A 144 1.25 5.45 -19.93
N SER A 145 1.00 6.21 -18.87
CA SER A 145 0.36 5.72 -17.62
C SER A 145 -1.04 5.19 -17.88
N LEU A 146 -1.86 5.94 -18.62
CA LEU A 146 -3.22 5.52 -18.96
C LEU A 146 -3.21 4.23 -19.78
N ILE A 147 -2.34 4.11 -20.78
CA ILE A 147 -2.22 2.89 -21.59
C ILE A 147 -1.77 1.72 -20.70
N LEU A 148 -0.72 1.90 -19.91
CA LEU A 148 -0.17 0.84 -19.06
C LEU A 148 -1.19 0.37 -18.02
N MET A 149 -1.87 1.31 -17.35
CA MET A 149 -2.88 0.98 -16.34
C MET A 149 -4.10 0.31 -16.96
N SER A 150 -4.53 0.74 -18.15
CA SER A 150 -5.63 0.09 -18.85
C SER A 150 -5.29 -1.33 -19.28
N LEU A 151 -4.07 -1.56 -19.78
CA LEU A 151 -3.60 -2.91 -20.13
C LEU A 151 -3.45 -3.79 -18.90
N ALA A 152 -2.89 -3.25 -17.80
CA ALA A 152 -2.77 -3.97 -16.54
C ALA A 152 -4.16 -4.34 -15.98
N GLY A 153 -5.12 -3.40 -15.99
CA GLY A 153 -6.48 -3.66 -15.55
C GLY A 153 -7.18 -4.72 -16.39
N ALA A 154 -7.04 -4.67 -17.73
CA ALA A 154 -7.59 -5.69 -18.62
C ALA A 154 -6.96 -7.07 -18.38
N ALA A 155 -5.64 -7.12 -18.21
CA ALA A 155 -4.95 -8.38 -17.89
C ALA A 155 -5.41 -8.96 -16.54
N MET A 156 -5.56 -8.12 -15.51
CA MET A 156 -6.04 -8.52 -14.19
C MET A 156 -7.48 -9.04 -14.25
N LEU A 157 -8.35 -8.40 -15.03
CA LEU A 157 -9.72 -8.87 -15.24
C LEU A 157 -9.72 -10.28 -15.86
N ILE A 158 -8.93 -10.51 -16.90
CA ILE A 158 -8.81 -11.83 -17.53
C ILE A 158 -8.26 -12.87 -16.54
N ILE A 159 -7.25 -12.50 -15.76
CA ILE A 159 -6.65 -13.37 -14.74
C ILE A 159 -7.67 -13.69 -13.64
N SER A 160 -8.44 -12.72 -13.16
CA SER A 160 -9.43 -12.92 -12.11
C SER A 160 -10.55 -13.86 -12.56
N GLU A 161 -11.05 -13.70 -13.79
CA GLU A 161 -12.05 -14.60 -14.38
C GLU A 161 -11.50 -16.02 -14.55
N ALA A 162 -10.27 -16.16 -15.04
CA ALA A 162 -9.64 -17.47 -15.21
C ALA A 162 -9.36 -18.18 -13.88
N LEU A 163 -9.06 -17.43 -12.83
CA LEU A 163 -8.75 -17.95 -11.49
C LEU A 163 -9.98 -18.06 -10.58
N ALA A 164 -11.13 -17.49 -10.94
CA ALA A 164 -12.32 -17.47 -10.11
C ALA A 164 -12.74 -18.86 -9.66
N PHE A 165 -12.80 -19.83 -10.59
CA PHE A 165 -13.19 -21.20 -10.31
C PHE A 165 -12.15 -21.98 -9.45
N PRO A 166 -10.83 -21.97 -9.78
CA PRO A 166 -9.80 -22.57 -8.93
C PRO A 166 -9.72 -21.97 -7.53
N LEU A 167 -9.85 -20.65 -7.41
CA LEU A 167 -9.82 -19.97 -6.10
C LEU A 167 -11.05 -20.33 -5.26
N ALA A 168 -12.25 -20.35 -5.84
CA ALA A 168 -13.44 -20.79 -5.13
C ALA A 168 -13.28 -22.21 -4.57
N HIS A 169 -12.69 -23.13 -5.33
CA HIS A 169 -12.43 -24.50 -4.88
C HIS A 169 -11.40 -24.61 -3.75
N ILE A 170 -10.44 -23.71 -3.68
CA ILE A 170 -9.41 -23.71 -2.61
C ILE A 170 -9.97 -23.18 -1.28
N PHE A 171 -10.89 -22.22 -1.33
CA PHE A 171 -11.37 -21.54 -0.13
C PHE A 171 -12.75 -22.01 0.37
N VAL A 172 -13.56 -22.66 -0.47
CA VAL A 172 -14.94 -23.07 -0.16
C VAL A 172 -15.15 -24.57 -0.37
N GLY A 173 -14.12 -25.31 -0.84
CA GLY A 173 -14.13 -26.76 -1.13
C GLY A 173 -13.82 -27.65 0.10
#